data_7acbe4ab6aee57096cfbac7ef2844767
#
_entry.id   7acbe4ab6aee57096cfbac7ef2844767
#
_cell.length_a   1.000
_cell.length_b   1.000
_cell.length_c   1.000
_cell.angle_alpha   90.00
_cell.angle_beta   90.00
_cell.angle_gamma   90.00
#
_symmetry.space_group_name_H-M   'P 1'
#
loop_
_entity.id
_entity.type
_entity.pdbx_description
1 polymer ?
#
loop_
_entity_poly.entity_id
_entity_poly.type
_entity_poly.pdbx_seq_one_letter_code
_entity_poly.pdbx_strand_id
1 'polypeptide(L)'
;MVKLKLHDQLVKIDEGELVGYSAEGHEYIHQKGSPGWRNSDTEMFPIIGPTNEANFRVTTPKGAAVQDQHGLLREMVYQLVSQTETKAVFRKQYVSGTPIRNSKYPSKSTEEYLSWPYNFEFTKSFEILENGLRIQFKITAEEGMPFMLGYHPAFKLTSERASIKTAERTIALQEVLDVGSRALPVMNCNSLTLVDVGELIIKTE
;
A
#
# COMPACT_ATOMS: atom_id res chain seq x y z
N MET A 1 0.65 15.23 -10.43
CA MET A 1 1.25 13.93 -10.89
C MET A 1 2.75 14.10 -11.06
N VAL A 2 3.55 13.27 -10.40
CA VAL A 2 5.02 13.18 -10.52
C VAL A 2 5.36 12.07 -11.51
N LYS A 3 6.41 12.29 -12.33
CA LYS A 3 6.95 11.27 -13.24
C LYS A 3 8.43 11.11 -12.95
N LEU A 4 8.90 9.86 -12.84
CA LEU A 4 10.32 9.52 -12.76
C LEU A 4 10.68 8.72 -13.99
N LYS A 5 11.92 8.87 -14.47
CA LYS A 5 12.38 8.21 -15.70
C LYS A 5 13.84 7.77 -15.57
N LEU A 6 14.14 6.56 -16.04
CA LEU A 6 15.48 6.04 -16.22
C LEU A 6 15.47 5.07 -17.40
N HIS A 7 16.23 5.38 -18.46
CA HIS A 7 16.22 4.62 -19.72
C HIS A 7 14.80 4.45 -20.30
N ASP A 8 14.32 3.24 -20.44
CA ASP A 8 12.97 2.89 -20.88
C ASP A 8 11.96 2.76 -19.73
N GLN A 9 12.41 2.87 -18.47
CA GLN A 9 11.57 2.80 -17.29
C GLN A 9 10.85 4.14 -17.05
N LEU A 10 9.55 4.07 -16.75
CA LEU A 10 8.72 5.22 -16.41
C LEU A 10 7.85 4.90 -15.20
N VAL A 11 7.96 5.71 -14.16
CA VAL A 11 7.08 5.65 -12.97
C VAL A 11 6.17 6.87 -12.96
N LYS A 12 4.89 6.65 -12.67
CA LYS A 12 3.87 7.69 -12.50
C LYS A 12 3.33 7.63 -11.08
N ILE A 13 3.33 8.77 -10.39
CA ILE A 13 2.88 8.88 -9.00
C ILE A 13 1.88 10.03 -8.93
N ASP A 14 0.69 9.75 -8.40
CA ASP A 14 -0.37 10.72 -8.22
C ASP A 14 -0.66 10.88 -6.73
N GLU A 15 -0.33 12.06 -6.17
CA GLU A 15 -0.52 12.36 -4.74
C GLU A 15 0.06 11.29 -3.79
N GLY A 16 1.21 10.70 -4.17
CA GLY A 16 1.89 9.64 -3.40
C GLY A 16 1.39 8.22 -3.68
N GLU A 17 0.37 8.03 -4.52
CA GLU A 17 -0.07 6.72 -5.03
C GLU A 17 0.73 6.34 -6.28
N LEU A 18 1.26 5.12 -6.34
CA LEU A 18 1.86 4.56 -7.54
C LEU A 18 0.77 4.23 -8.55
N VAL A 19 0.64 5.03 -9.61
CA VAL A 19 -0.41 4.85 -10.62
C VAL A 19 0.11 4.29 -11.94
N GLY A 20 1.39 4.03 -12.05
CA GLY A 20 1.99 3.36 -13.21
C GLY A 20 3.47 3.09 -12.99
N TYR A 21 3.91 1.93 -13.44
CA TYR A 21 5.31 1.56 -13.60
C TYR A 21 5.43 0.74 -14.87
N SER A 22 6.12 1.28 -15.85
CA SER A 22 6.38 0.58 -17.10
C SER A 22 7.88 0.45 -17.36
N ALA A 23 8.27 -0.71 -17.87
CA ALA A 23 9.61 -1.03 -18.35
C ALA A 23 9.49 -2.02 -19.52
N GLU A 24 10.40 -1.93 -20.49
CA GLU A 24 10.43 -2.80 -21.68
C GLU A 24 9.09 -2.84 -22.44
N GLY A 25 8.36 -1.70 -22.43
CA GLY A 25 7.05 -1.58 -23.07
C GLY A 25 5.88 -2.22 -22.30
N HIS A 26 6.12 -2.79 -21.13
CA HIS A 26 5.10 -3.44 -20.30
C HIS A 26 4.68 -2.56 -19.12
N GLU A 27 3.36 -2.42 -18.85
CA GLU A 27 2.81 -1.72 -17.68
C GLU A 27 2.48 -2.76 -16.59
N TYR A 28 3.10 -2.61 -15.43
CA TYR A 28 2.99 -3.56 -14.32
C TYR A 28 1.89 -3.23 -13.32
N ILE A 29 1.43 -1.97 -13.27
CA ILE A 29 0.49 -1.49 -12.25
C ILE A 29 -0.94 -1.48 -12.79
N HIS A 30 -1.88 -1.95 -11.98
CA HIS A 30 -3.31 -1.83 -12.25
C HIS A 30 -3.69 -0.36 -12.46
N GLN A 31 -4.38 -0.07 -13.56
CA GLN A 31 -4.74 1.29 -13.92
C GLN A 31 -6.07 1.69 -13.28
N LYS A 32 -6.12 2.84 -12.63
CA LYS A 32 -7.36 3.46 -12.15
C LYS A 32 -8.38 3.58 -13.30
N GLY A 33 -9.63 3.22 -13.03
CA GLY A 33 -10.71 3.23 -14.02
C GLY A 33 -10.84 1.95 -14.84
N SER A 34 -9.89 1.02 -14.75
CA SER A 34 -10.07 -0.35 -15.24
C SER A 34 -10.99 -1.15 -14.32
N PRO A 35 -11.67 -2.21 -14.80
CA PRO A 35 -12.44 -3.10 -13.93
C PRO A 35 -11.60 -3.65 -12.77
N GLY A 36 -12.17 -3.67 -11.57
CA GLY A 36 -11.49 -4.15 -10.37
C GLY A 36 -11.36 -3.07 -9.29
N TRP A 37 -10.19 -3.02 -8.66
CA TRP A 37 -9.95 -2.08 -7.57
C TRP A 37 -9.77 -0.63 -8.07
N ARG A 38 -10.41 0.32 -7.38
CA ARG A 38 -10.40 1.74 -7.78
C ARG A 38 -9.08 2.47 -7.55
N ASN A 39 -8.17 1.90 -6.74
CA ASN A 39 -6.84 2.42 -6.47
C ASN A 39 -5.78 1.52 -7.13
N SER A 40 -4.55 1.96 -7.17
CA SER A 40 -3.39 1.20 -7.66
C SER A 40 -2.43 0.79 -6.55
N ASP A 41 -2.32 1.59 -5.50
CA ASP A 41 -1.64 1.18 -4.26
C ASP A 41 -2.19 1.92 -3.04
N THR A 42 -1.97 1.37 -1.85
CA THR A 42 -2.24 2.04 -0.57
C THR A 42 -1.45 1.40 0.56
N GLU A 43 -1.15 2.19 1.58
CA GLU A 43 -0.60 1.71 2.83
C GLU A 43 -1.73 1.43 3.83
N MET A 44 -1.48 0.46 4.71
CA MET A 44 -2.31 0.13 5.86
C MET A 44 -1.51 0.46 7.13
N PHE A 45 -1.92 1.50 7.86
CA PHE A 45 -1.21 2.00 9.04
C PHE A 45 -2.12 2.93 9.86
N PRO A 46 -2.08 2.95 11.18
CA PRO A 46 -1.25 2.14 12.07
C PRO A 46 -1.82 0.75 12.38
N ILE A 47 -2.93 0.35 11.76
CA ILE A 47 -3.52 -0.99 11.89
C ILE A 47 -3.86 -1.59 10.51
N ILE A 48 -3.99 -2.91 10.43
CA ILE A 48 -4.30 -3.62 9.17
C ILE A 48 -5.71 -4.23 9.20
N GLY A 49 -6.06 -4.92 10.27
CA GLY A 49 -7.23 -5.77 10.34
C GLY A 49 -8.57 -5.04 10.42
N PRO A 50 -9.67 -5.77 10.30
CA PRO A 50 -11.00 -5.25 10.55
C PRO A 50 -11.15 -4.87 12.03
N THR A 51 -11.88 -3.78 12.29
CA THR A 51 -12.11 -3.24 13.63
C THR A 51 -13.58 -3.16 14.00
N ASN A 52 -14.48 -3.47 13.05
CA ASN A 52 -15.93 -3.39 13.22
C ASN A 52 -16.44 -4.26 14.38
N GLU A 53 -15.90 -5.45 14.58
CA GLU A 53 -16.28 -6.34 15.69
C GLU A 53 -15.87 -5.79 17.06
N ALA A 54 -14.86 -4.92 17.10
CA ALA A 54 -14.42 -4.19 18.29
C ALA A 54 -15.03 -2.78 18.36
N ASN A 55 -16.15 -2.52 17.68
CA ASN A 55 -16.80 -1.20 17.59
C ASN A 55 -15.80 -0.11 17.18
N PHE A 56 -14.90 -0.41 16.24
CA PHE A 56 -13.87 0.49 15.74
C PHE A 56 -12.88 0.98 16.82
N ARG A 57 -12.73 0.26 17.92
CA ARG A 57 -11.84 0.59 19.03
C ARG A 57 -10.58 -0.27 19.00
N VAL A 58 -9.44 0.38 19.14
CA VAL A 58 -8.12 -0.25 19.26
C VAL A 58 -7.50 0.20 20.57
N THR A 59 -7.19 -0.75 21.44
CA THR A 59 -6.53 -0.45 22.73
C THR A 59 -5.03 -0.23 22.52
N THR A 60 -4.53 0.85 23.06
CA THR A 60 -3.09 1.19 23.06
C THR A 60 -2.62 1.54 24.48
N PRO A 61 -1.31 1.56 24.75
CA PRO A 61 -0.78 2.01 26.03
C PRO A 61 -1.25 3.43 26.43
N LYS A 62 -1.58 4.30 25.49
CA LYS A 62 -2.11 5.66 25.73
C LYS A 62 -3.65 5.75 25.74
N GLY A 63 -4.35 4.60 25.74
CA GLY A 63 -5.81 4.55 25.75
C GLY A 63 -6.39 4.04 24.43
N ALA A 64 -7.71 4.15 24.29
CA ALA A 64 -8.43 3.67 23.11
C ALA A 64 -8.29 4.66 21.95
N ALA A 65 -8.01 4.12 20.78
CA ALA A 65 -8.04 4.81 19.49
C ALA A 65 -9.29 4.43 18.70
N VAL A 66 -9.73 5.29 17.80
CA VAL A 66 -10.79 5.01 16.84
C VAL A 66 -10.15 4.73 15.49
N GLN A 67 -10.29 3.51 15.00
CA GLN A 67 -9.69 3.08 13.73
C GLN A 67 -10.67 2.26 12.91
N ASP A 68 -10.66 2.46 11.60
CA ASP A 68 -11.32 1.56 10.66
C ASP A 68 -10.30 0.60 10.04
N GLN A 69 -10.77 -0.39 9.33
CA GLN A 69 -9.94 -1.32 8.57
C GLN A 69 -8.91 -0.57 7.71
N HIS A 70 -7.64 -0.98 7.84
CA HIS A 70 -6.47 -0.41 7.16
C HIS A 70 -5.96 0.92 7.71
N GLY A 71 -6.50 1.37 8.85
CA GLY A 71 -6.00 2.52 9.58
C GLY A 71 -6.27 3.88 8.94
N LEU A 72 -5.91 4.93 9.65
CA LEU A 72 -6.19 6.32 9.25
C LEU A 72 -5.21 6.87 8.19
N LEU A 73 -4.04 6.25 8.00
CA LEU A 73 -3.04 6.78 7.08
C LEU A 73 -3.56 6.95 5.65
N ARG A 74 -4.39 6.04 5.18
CA ARG A 74 -5.01 6.06 3.85
C ARG A 74 -5.91 7.28 3.61
N GLU A 75 -6.44 7.87 4.66
CA GLU A 75 -7.32 9.05 4.60
C GLU A 75 -6.53 10.37 4.62
N MET A 76 -5.22 10.32 4.87
CA MET A 76 -4.34 11.48 4.91
C MET A 76 -3.75 11.77 3.53
N VAL A 77 -3.50 13.06 3.27
CA VAL A 77 -2.89 13.51 2.01
C VAL A 77 -1.36 13.51 2.13
N TYR A 78 -0.67 13.03 1.10
CA TYR A 78 0.77 13.13 0.98
C TYR A 78 1.21 14.54 0.57
N GLN A 79 2.30 15.00 1.15
CA GLN A 79 3.04 16.16 0.71
C GLN A 79 4.29 15.71 -0.06
N LEU A 80 4.53 16.22 -1.26
CA LEU A 80 5.80 16.01 -1.97
C LEU A 80 6.91 16.78 -1.24
N VAL A 81 7.94 16.05 -0.80
CA VAL A 81 9.08 16.61 -0.07
C VAL A 81 10.23 16.93 -1.02
N SER A 82 10.53 16.01 -1.94
CA SER A 82 11.59 16.19 -2.92
C SER A 82 11.34 15.33 -4.16
N GLN A 83 11.91 15.77 -5.28
CA GLN A 83 11.87 15.07 -6.56
C GLN A 83 13.16 15.29 -7.32
N THR A 84 13.68 14.22 -7.91
CA THR A 84 14.71 14.22 -8.96
C THR A 84 14.16 13.51 -10.19
N GLU A 85 14.96 13.27 -11.20
CA GLU A 85 14.57 12.50 -12.37
C GLU A 85 14.22 11.04 -12.04
N THR A 86 14.93 10.43 -11.07
CA THR A 86 14.82 9.02 -10.72
C THR A 86 14.21 8.74 -9.33
N LYS A 87 13.99 9.78 -8.52
CA LYS A 87 13.51 9.62 -7.14
C LYS A 87 12.47 10.66 -6.75
N ALA A 88 11.46 10.24 -6.01
CA ALA A 88 10.51 11.13 -5.36
C ALA A 88 10.26 10.69 -3.91
N VAL A 89 10.07 11.67 -3.02
CA VAL A 89 9.83 11.45 -1.60
C VAL A 89 8.55 12.17 -1.20
N PHE A 90 7.63 11.44 -0.59
CA PHE A 90 6.36 11.93 -0.08
C PHE A 90 6.27 11.70 1.43
N ARG A 91 5.52 12.56 2.11
CA ARG A 91 5.40 12.55 3.56
C ARG A 91 3.98 12.81 4.01
N LYS A 92 3.55 12.11 5.07
CA LYS A 92 2.37 12.40 5.88
C LYS A 92 2.82 12.64 7.32
N GLN A 93 2.27 13.65 7.98
CA GLN A 93 2.52 13.93 9.40
C GLN A 93 1.21 13.89 10.15
N TYR A 94 1.18 13.19 11.27
CA TYR A 94 0.02 13.07 12.12
C TYR A 94 0.33 13.60 13.53
N VAL A 95 -0.54 14.47 14.01
CA VAL A 95 -0.50 14.96 15.39
C VAL A 95 -1.49 14.17 16.22
N SER A 96 -1.03 13.67 17.37
CA SER A 96 -1.82 12.88 18.31
C SER A 96 -3.21 13.46 18.56
N GLY A 97 -4.23 12.62 18.45
CA GLY A 97 -5.62 12.98 18.70
C GLY A 97 -6.32 13.78 17.59
N THR A 98 -5.61 14.15 16.51
CA THR A 98 -6.24 14.87 15.40
C THR A 98 -7.32 13.99 14.75
N PRO A 99 -8.58 14.46 14.63
CA PRO A 99 -9.63 13.72 13.94
C PRO A 99 -9.40 13.73 12.43
N ILE A 100 -9.35 12.54 11.84
CA ILE A 100 -9.25 12.34 10.38
C ILE A 100 -10.58 11.81 9.87
N ARG A 101 -11.14 12.46 8.85
CA ARG A 101 -12.42 12.04 8.29
C ARG A 101 -12.32 10.67 7.65
N ASN A 102 -13.23 9.78 8.02
CA ASN A 102 -13.33 8.43 7.48
C ASN A 102 -14.13 8.44 6.17
N SER A 103 -13.51 8.14 5.05
CA SER A 103 -14.17 8.09 3.74
C SER A 103 -15.25 7.02 3.62
N LYS A 104 -15.29 6.05 4.53
CA LYS A 104 -16.31 4.99 4.58
C LYS A 104 -17.60 5.40 5.30
N TYR A 105 -17.59 6.48 6.06
CA TYR A 105 -18.78 6.99 6.74
C TYR A 105 -19.75 7.68 5.76
N PRO A 106 -21.06 7.48 5.88
CA PRO A 106 -21.76 6.52 6.76
C PRO A 106 -22.00 5.16 6.10
N SER A 107 -21.62 4.97 4.84
CA SER A 107 -22.06 3.82 4.02
C SER A 107 -21.49 2.47 4.43
N LYS A 108 -20.27 2.46 5.02
CA LYS A 108 -19.51 1.24 5.37
C LYS A 108 -18.87 1.31 6.76
N SER A 109 -19.10 2.39 7.50
CA SER A 109 -18.58 2.60 8.85
C SER A 109 -19.55 3.46 9.64
N THR A 110 -19.65 3.23 10.95
CA THR A 110 -20.41 4.08 11.87
C THR A 110 -19.56 5.24 12.42
N GLU A 111 -18.23 5.16 12.27
CA GLU A 111 -17.31 6.17 12.78
C GLU A 111 -17.02 7.22 11.70
N GLU A 112 -17.43 8.46 11.96
CA GLU A 112 -17.21 9.59 11.06
C GLU A 112 -15.75 10.04 11.06
N TYR A 113 -15.06 9.92 12.21
CA TYR A 113 -13.68 10.35 12.39
C TYR A 113 -12.83 9.23 12.99
N LEU A 114 -11.61 9.12 12.49
CA LEU A 114 -10.57 8.24 13.01
C LEU A 114 -9.57 9.07 13.82
N SER A 115 -8.96 8.47 14.84
CA SER A 115 -7.92 9.11 15.65
C SER A 115 -6.91 8.11 16.19
N TRP A 116 -5.68 8.58 16.45
CA TRP A 116 -4.59 7.80 17.02
C TRP A 116 -3.92 8.61 18.15
N PRO A 117 -3.56 8.02 19.31
CA PRO A 117 -3.06 8.80 20.45
C PRO A 117 -1.54 9.02 20.43
N TYR A 118 -0.89 8.94 19.26
CA TYR A 118 0.55 9.15 19.09
C TYR A 118 0.85 10.04 17.91
N ASN A 119 1.89 10.86 18.01
CA ASN A 119 2.46 11.57 16.87
C ASN A 119 3.27 10.61 16.00
N PHE A 120 3.18 10.77 14.70
CA PHE A 120 4.08 10.07 13.78
C PHE A 120 4.28 10.84 12.47
N GLU A 121 5.38 10.53 11.81
CA GLU A 121 5.67 10.89 10.44
C GLU A 121 5.83 9.60 9.62
N PHE A 122 5.19 9.55 8.47
CA PHE A 122 5.26 8.44 7.53
C PHE A 122 5.79 8.97 6.21
N THR A 123 6.96 8.48 5.79
CA THR A 123 7.60 8.83 4.53
C THR A 123 7.55 7.66 3.58
N LYS A 124 7.13 7.90 2.33
CA LYS A 124 7.16 6.97 1.22
C LYS A 124 8.07 7.53 0.14
N SER A 125 9.05 6.75 -0.29
CA SER A 125 9.92 7.12 -1.40
C SER A 125 9.85 6.11 -2.52
N PHE A 126 9.95 6.62 -3.74
CA PHE A 126 10.06 5.86 -4.98
C PHE A 126 11.42 6.17 -5.59
N GLU A 127 12.15 5.15 -6.01
CA GLU A 127 13.44 5.29 -6.64
C GLU A 127 13.58 4.26 -7.75
N ILE A 128 13.78 4.73 -9.00
CA ILE A 128 14.07 3.86 -10.13
C ILE A 128 15.53 3.43 -10.02
N LEU A 129 15.74 2.12 -10.04
CA LEU A 129 17.05 1.47 -10.10
C LEU A 129 17.28 0.93 -11.50
N GLU A 130 18.50 0.52 -11.83
CA GLU A 130 18.81 -0.12 -13.14
C GLU A 130 17.88 -1.29 -13.46
N ASN A 131 17.49 -2.09 -12.47
CA ASN A 131 16.74 -3.32 -12.65
C ASN A 131 15.35 -3.27 -12.01
N GLY A 132 14.76 -2.09 -11.80
CA GLY A 132 13.43 -2.03 -11.23
C GLY A 132 13.11 -0.79 -10.41
N LEU A 133 12.02 -0.87 -9.67
CA LEU A 133 11.52 0.20 -8.81
C LEU A 133 11.66 -0.21 -7.34
N ARG A 134 12.34 0.62 -6.56
CA ARG A 134 12.36 0.53 -5.09
C ARG A 134 11.29 1.44 -4.50
N ILE A 135 10.45 0.87 -3.63
CA ILE A 135 9.50 1.61 -2.79
C ILE A 135 9.94 1.42 -1.35
N GLN A 136 10.21 2.51 -0.65
CA GLN A 136 10.70 2.46 0.73
C GLN A 136 9.78 3.25 1.65
N PHE A 137 9.49 2.68 2.81
CA PHE A 137 8.74 3.31 3.89
C PHE A 137 9.67 3.62 5.05
N LYS A 138 9.56 4.83 5.60
CA LYS A 138 10.21 5.23 6.83
C LYS A 138 9.16 5.77 7.80
N ILE A 139 9.14 5.22 9.00
CA ILE A 139 8.24 5.65 10.07
C ILE A 139 9.09 6.25 11.18
N THR A 140 8.76 7.49 11.56
CA THR A 140 9.29 8.15 12.75
C THR A 140 8.10 8.41 13.66
N ALA A 141 8.12 7.88 14.87
CA ALA A 141 6.98 7.91 15.78
C ALA A 141 7.43 8.16 17.22
N GLU A 142 6.50 8.49 18.10
CA GLU A 142 6.75 8.54 19.52
C GLU A 142 7.17 7.17 20.05
N GLU A 143 8.05 7.17 21.04
CA GLU A 143 8.50 5.95 21.71
C GLU A 143 7.31 5.18 22.32
N GLY A 144 7.34 3.85 22.13
CA GLY A 144 6.28 2.96 22.61
C GLY A 144 5.00 2.98 21.79
N MET A 145 4.95 3.66 20.64
CA MET A 145 3.81 3.58 19.72
C MET A 145 3.66 2.18 19.14
N PRO A 146 2.56 1.44 19.40
CA PRO A 146 2.29 0.20 18.72
C PRO A 146 1.83 0.48 17.29
N PHE A 147 2.20 -0.35 16.34
CA PHE A 147 1.69 -0.25 14.98
C PHE A 147 1.74 -1.57 14.21
N MET A 148 0.96 -1.63 13.16
CA MET A 148 1.03 -2.61 12.08
C MET A 148 1.28 -1.84 10.78
N LEU A 149 2.13 -2.39 9.91
CA LEU A 149 2.38 -1.85 8.58
C LEU A 149 2.03 -2.88 7.53
N GLY A 150 1.24 -2.49 6.54
CA GLY A 150 0.99 -3.24 5.33
C GLY A 150 1.06 -2.35 4.10
N TYR A 151 1.48 -2.95 3.00
CA TYR A 151 1.46 -2.31 1.69
C TYR A 151 0.63 -3.14 0.73
N HIS A 152 -0.27 -2.49 0.00
CA HIS A 152 -1.24 -3.12 -0.86
C HIS A 152 -1.13 -2.58 -2.30
N PRO A 153 -0.10 -3.00 -3.07
CA PRO A 153 0.00 -2.67 -4.48
C PRO A 153 -0.93 -3.57 -5.31
N ALA A 154 -1.49 -3.03 -6.38
CA ALA A 154 -2.27 -3.77 -7.35
C ALA A 154 -1.48 -3.93 -8.65
N PHE A 155 -1.23 -5.17 -9.05
CA PHE A 155 -0.55 -5.47 -10.29
C PHE A 155 -1.54 -5.72 -11.42
N LYS A 156 -1.18 -5.25 -12.62
CA LYS A 156 -1.93 -5.52 -13.84
C LYS A 156 -1.66 -6.95 -14.28
N LEU A 157 -2.72 -7.73 -14.47
CA LEU A 157 -2.68 -9.04 -15.09
C LEU A 157 -3.26 -8.95 -16.50
N THR A 158 -2.64 -9.62 -17.46
CA THR A 158 -3.04 -9.63 -18.85
C THR A 158 -3.37 -11.03 -19.37
N SER A 159 -3.14 -12.05 -18.53
CA SER A 159 -3.36 -13.47 -18.85
C SER A 159 -4.18 -14.16 -17.77
N GLU A 160 -5.11 -15.01 -18.17
CA GLU A 160 -5.82 -15.90 -17.24
C GLU A 160 -4.93 -17.03 -16.69
N ARG A 161 -3.73 -17.19 -17.24
CA ARG A 161 -2.72 -18.17 -16.78
C ARG A 161 -1.73 -17.59 -15.79
N ALA A 162 -1.96 -16.36 -15.32
CA ALA A 162 -1.09 -15.75 -14.32
C ALA A 162 -0.97 -16.62 -13.08
N SER A 163 0.21 -16.59 -12.46
CA SER A 163 0.51 -17.33 -11.25
C SER A 163 1.51 -16.59 -10.38
N ILE A 164 1.59 -16.97 -9.11
CA ILE A 164 2.58 -16.47 -8.17
C ILE A 164 3.50 -17.61 -7.81
N LYS A 165 4.79 -17.45 -8.08
CA LYS A 165 5.82 -18.39 -7.61
C LYS A 165 6.43 -17.89 -6.30
N THR A 166 6.54 -18.75 -5.33
CA THR A 166 7.28 -18.56 -4.07
C THR A 166 8.39 -19.61 -3.96
N ALA A 167 9.20 -19.52 -2.92
CA ALA A 167 10.20 -20.54 -2.67
C ALA A 167 9.60 -21.94 -2.43
N GLU A 168 8.36 -22.01 -1.93
CA GLU A 168 7.71 -23.26 -1.52
C GLU A 168 6.79 -23.84 -2.59
N ARG A 169 6.06 -22.98 -3.33
CA ARG A 169 5.07 -23.45 -4.31
C ARG A 169 4.72 -22.41 -5.38
N THR A 170 4.02 -22.88 -6.39
CA THR A 170 3.32 -22.02 -7.38
C THR A 170 1.84 -21.95 -7.01
N ILE A 171 1.29 -20.75 -6.97
CA ILE A 171 -0.10 -20.43 -6.68
C ILE A 171 -0.75 -19.97 -8.00
N ALA A 172 -1.74 -20.68 -8.48
CA ALA A 172 -2.47 -20.32 -9.69
C ALA A 172 -3.41 -19.11 -9.42
N LEU A 173 -3.69 -18.33 -10.46
CA LEU A 173 -4.64 -17.23 -10.36
C LEU A 173 -6.01 -17.69 -9.85
N GLN A 174 -6.49 -18.86 -10.30
CA GLN A 174 -7.78 -19.41 -9.85
C GLN A 174 -7.81 -19.65 -8.34
N GLU A 175 -6.72 -20.14 -7.74
CA GLU A 175 -6.62 -20.34 -6.29
C GLU A 175 -6.76 -19.00 -5.54
N VAL A 176 -6.17 -17.92 -6.09
CA VAL A 176 -6.32 -16.56 -5.52
C VAL A 176 -7.76 -16.06 -5.65
N LEU A 177 -8.41 -16.30 -6.78
CA LEU A 177 -9.80 -15.89 -7.03
C LEU A 177 -10.79 -16.64 -6.14
N ASP A 178 -10.56 -17.93 -5.88
CA ASP A 178 -11.42 -18.78 -5.05
C ASP A 178 -11.48 -18.34 -3.58
N VAL A 179 -10.43 -17.71 -3.04
CA VAL A 179 -10.47 -17.14 -1.70
C VAL A 179 -11.27 -15.82 -1.63
N GLY A 180 -11.56 -15.21 -2.77
CA GLY A 180 -12.38 -14.00 -2.90
C GLY A 180 -11.78 -12.81 -2.13
N SER A 181 -12.57 -12.21 -1.23
CA SER A 181 -12.13 -11.05 -0.42
C SER A 181 -11.20 -11.43 0.73
N ARG A 182 -10.97 -12.72 0.99
CA ARG A 182 -10.03 -13.19 2.01
C ARG A 182 -8.60 -13.16 1.47
N ALA A 183 -7.63 -12.93 2.34
CA ALA A 183 -6.23 -13.04 1.96
C ALA A 183 -5.79 -14.51 1.86
N LEU A 184 -5.00 -14.82 0.83
CA LEU A 184 -4.27 -16.08 0.76
C LEU A 184 -2.92 -15.89 1.47
N PRO A 185 -2.69 -16.49 2.65
CA PRO A 185 -1.46 -16.25 3.38
C PRO A 185 -0.28 -17.00 2.74
N VAL A 186 0.84 -16.30 2.59
CA VAL A 186 2.15 -16.88 2.28
C VAL A 186 3.09 -16.42 3.38
N MET A 187 3.45 -17.33 4.27
CA MET A 187 4.24 -17.01 5.45
C MET A 187 5.74 -17.07 5.14
N ASN A 188 6.54 -16.28 5.90
CA ASN A 188 8.00 -16.26 5.81
C ASN A 188 8.54 -16.05 4.38
N CYS A 189 7.80 -15.29 3.58
CA CYS A 189 8.12 -15.02 2.17
C CYS A 189 8.64 -13.59 2.03
N ASN A 190 9.92 -13.45 1.72
CA ASN A 190 10.54 -12.14 1.41
C ASN A 190 10.75 -11.90 -0.08
N SER A 191 10.41 -12.86 -0.92
CA SER A 191 10.48 -12.74 -2.38
C SER A 191 9.44 -13.61 -3.05
N LEU A 192 8.71 -13.04 -3.97
CA LEU A 192 7.80 -13.78 -4.86
C LEU A 192 7.97 -13.30 -6.31
N THR A 193 7.60 -14.14 -7.25
CA THR A 193 7.57 -13.79 -8.68
C THR A 193 6.13 -13.86 -9.17
N LEU A 194 5.62 -12.75 -9.67
CA LEU A 194 4.38 -12.71 -10.42
C LEU A 194 4.71 -13.10 -11.87
N VAL A 195 4.12 -14.19 -12.33
CA VAL A 195 4.26 -14.70 -13.70
C VAL A 195 2.98 -14.40 -14.46
N ASP A 196 3.08 -13.66 -15.55
CA ASP A 196 1.96 -13.35 -16.46
C ASP A 196 2.47 -13.39 -17.90
N VAL A 197 2.58 -12.28 -18.60
CA VAL A 197 3.22 -12.20 -19.92
C VAL A 197 4.75 -12.27 -19.80
N GLY A 198 5.29 -11.85 -18.67
CA GLY A 198 6.70 -11.92 -18.26
C GLY A 198 6.81 -12.31 -16.80
N GLU A 199 7.96 -12.06 -16.20
CA GLU A 199 8.21 -12.29 -14.78
C GLU A 199 8.50 -10.97 -14.07
N LEU A 200 7.72 -10.65 -13.02
CA LEU A 200 7.98 -9.54 -12.11
C LEU A 200 8.40 -10.11 -10.75
N ILE A 201 9.65 -9.88 -10.37
CA ILE A 201 10.15 -10.30 -9.06
C ILE A 201 9.88 -9.21 -8.05
N ILE A 202 9.15 -9.55 -6.99
CA ILE A 202 8.80 -8.67 -5.88
C ILE A 202 9.58 -9.14 -4.65
N LYS A 203 10.39 -8.24 -4.06
CA LYS A 203 11.21 -8.54 -2.88
C LYS A 203 10.90 -7.55 -1.76
N THR A 204 10.99 -8.04 -0.53
CA THR A 204 11.01 -7.19 0.68
C THR A 204 12.37 -7.30 1.34
N GLU A 205 12.99 -6.15 1.66
CA GLU A 205 14.29 -6.02 2.33
C GLU A 205 14.10 -5.46 3.75
#